data_2155bd65366029932e264f59f1861a5a
#
_entry.id   2155bd65366029932e264f59f1861a5a
#
_cell.length_a   1.000
_cell.length_b   1.000
_cell.length_c   1.000
_cell.angle_alpha   90.00
_cell.angle_beta   90.00
_cell.angle_gamma   90.00
#
_symmetry.space_group_name_H-M   'P 1'
#
loop_
_entity.id
_entity.type
_entity.pdbx_description
1 polymer ?
#
loop_
_entity_poly.entity_id
_entity_poly.type
_entity_poly.pdbx_seq_one_letter_code
_entity_poly.pdbx_strand_id
1 'polypeptide(L)'
;MDIILILFIIIVGILLKKLLTPSINPYRFPKIHNWSRQGKYFNFDGYPVFYYDSSVRDTSANSKPVLLLLHGYPTSSLDWIDMRDELETKFHLIAPDYIGYGLSAKPISFSYTISTQVNMIEQLLNSLNINQFHILAHDVGDTIAQEFLARQIDDRKYIILSTVFLNGGLFPEAHRAFIMMKLLKTPIIGVILQAIIPRHAIGSGINRVFGSSTQRTQQELDEMTSLLFFNAPYNLIQQLQCYLNERAANRDRWVNAINQVQALEKNPIRLRLIDGPCDPISGKHMLDRYREVIHNPDTCLLQSHIGHYPNLEDPQNTLKYFLDFHSNLS
;
A
#
# COMPACT_ATOMS: atom_id res chain seq x y z
N MET A 1 -42.74 6.36 -13.99
CA MET A 1 -41.54 6.90 -14.63
C MET A 1 -40.73 5.71 -15.13
N ASP A 2 -40.46 5.61 -16.41
CA ASP A 2 -39.83 4.42 -17.01
C ASP A 2 -38.45 4.20 -16.47
N ILE A 3 -38.11 2.93 -16.15
CA ILE A 3 -36.78 2.54 -15.70
C ILE A 3 -35.68 3.04 -16.65
N ILE A 4 -35.99 3.06 -17.97
CA ILE A 4 -35.09 3.57 -19.00
C ILE A 4 -34.82 5.07 -18.82
N LEU A 5 -35.84 5.87 -18.50
CA LEU A 5 -35.68 7.29 -18.23
C LEU A 5 -34.87 7.58 -16.99
N ILE A 6 -35.04 6.77 -15.92
CA ILE A 6 -34.24 6.86 -14.68
C ILE A 6 -32.78 6.56 -14.98
N LEU A 7 -32.51 5.46 -15.69
CA LEU A 7 -31.17 5.09 -16.10
C LEU A 7 -30.50 6.15 -16.98
N PHE A 8 -31.24 6.74 -17.91
CA PHE A 8 -30.76 7.83 -18.76
C PHE A 8 -30.39 9.06 -17.94
N ILE A 9 -31.24 9.49 -17.00
CA ILE A 9 -30.97 10.65 -16.11
C ILE A 9 -29.73 10.39 -15.26
N ILE A 10 -29.58 9.18 -14.73
CA ILE A 10 -28.40 8.78 -13.94
C ILE A 10 -27.14 8.85 -14.81
N ILE A 11 -27.17 8.30 -16.01
CA ILE A 11 -26.01 8.30 -16.92
C ILE A 11 -25.62 9.73 -17.30
N VAL A 12 -26.63 10.56 -17.68
CA VAL A 12 -26.38 11.96 -18.00
C VAL A 12 -25.83 12.73 -16.80
N GLY A 13 -26.37 12.51 -15.60
CA GLY A 13 -25.87 13.10 -14.38
C GLY A 13 -24.40 12.70 -14.07
N ILE A 14 -24.05 11.45 -14.29
CA ILE A 14 -22.67 10.93 -14.15
C ILE A 14 -21.73 11.63 -15.15
N LEU A 15 -22.15 11.72 -16.42
CA LEU A 15 -21.37 12.35 -17.48
C LEU A 15 -21.17 13.85 -17.22
N LEU A 16 -22.23 14.56 -16.84
CA LEU A 16 -22.19 15.98 -16.50
C LEU A 16 -21.27 16.22 -15.29
N LYS A 17 -21.39 15.40 -14.24
CA LYS A 17 -20.51 15.50 -13.08
C LYS A 17 -19.05 15.31 -13.47
N LYS A 18 -18.74 14.34 -14.32
CA LYS A 18 -17.38 14.08 -14.81
C LYS A 18 -16.81 15.25 -15.60
N LEU A 19 -17.64 15.89 -16.44
CA LEU A 19 -17.28 17.08 -17.22
C LEU A 19 -17.09 18.32 -16.34
N LEU A 20 -17.92 18.48 -15.29
CA LEU A 20 -17.94 19.67 -14.44
C LEU A 20 -17.00 19.57 -13.22
N THR A 21 -16.50 18.38 -12.89
CA THR A 21 -15.55 18.23 -11.76
C THR A 21 -14.13 18.43 -12.28
N PRO A 22 -13.44 19.54 -11.92
CA PRO A 22 -12.08 19.76 -12.36
C PRO A 22 -11.15 18.64 -11.86
N SER A 23 -10.23 18.22 -12.71
CA SER A 23 -9.13 17.34 -12.25
C SER A 23 -8.29 18.11 -11.24
N ILE A 24 -8.11 17.53 -10.05
CA ILE A 24 -7.18 18.11 -9.08
C ILE A 24 -5.77 17.83 -9.60
N ASN A 25 -5.01 18.87 -9.88
CA ASN A 25 -3.59 18.73 -10.15
C ASN A 25 -2.88 18.43 -8.83
N PRO A 26 -2.32 17.23 -8.61
CA PRO A 26 -1.67 16.90 -7.34
C PRO A 26 -0.40 17.73 -7.11
N TYR A 27 0.26 18.19 -8.14
CA TYR A 27 1.48 18.99 -8.04
C TYR A 27 1.28 20.38 -7.42
N ARG A 28 0.02 20.82 -7.18
CA ARG A 28 -0.27 22.01 -6.38
C ARG A 28 0.10 21.84 -4.90
N PHE A 29 0.22 20.60 -4.43
CA PHE A 29 0.62 20.27 -3.06
C PHE A 29 2.14 20.17 -2.98
N PRO A 30 2.80 20.99 -2.13
CA PRO A 30 4.27 21.05 -2.07
C PRO A 30 4.91 19.68 -1.74
N LYS A 31 4.31 18.89 -0.87
CA LYS A 31 4.82 17.53 -0.52
C LYS A 31 4.88 16.65 -1.77
N ILE A 32 3.78 16.57 -2.53
CA ILE A 32 3.71 15.77 -3.76
C ILE A 32 4.69 16.30 -4.81
N HIS A 33 4.74 17.62 -4.99
CA HIS A 33 5.68 18.22 -5.95
C HIS A 33 7.13 17.88 -5.61
N ASN A 34 7.52 18.01 -4.35
CA ASN A 34 8.87 17.68 -3.90
C ASN A 34 9.18 16.18 -4.02
N TRP A 35 8.20 15.30 -3.66
CA TRP A 35 8.34 13.86 -3.78
C TRP A 35 8.54 13.43 -5.24
N SER A 36 7.73 13.97 -6.15
CA SER A 36 7.79 13.63 -7.57
C SER A 36 9.13 13.98 -8.23
N ARG A 37 9.83 15.00 -7.74
CA ARG A 37 11.15 15.40 -8.24
C ARG A 37 12.30 14.52 -7.74
N GLN A 38 12.05 13.70 -6.73
CA GLN A 38 13.04 12.79 -6.13
C GLN A 38 12.83 11.34 -6.57
N GLY A 39 11.85 11.10 -7.45
CA GLY A 39 11.58 9.81 -8.04
C GLY A 39 11.96 9.75 -9.51
N LYS A 40 11.82 8.55 -10.04
CA LYS A 40 12.08 8.19 -11.44
C LYS A 40 10.85 7.47 -12.00
N TYR A 41 10.86 7.24 -13.29
CA TYR A 41 9.88 6.41 -13.96
C TYR A 41 10.55 5.19 -14.58
N PHE A 42 9.93 4.05 -14.37
CA PHE A 42 10.25 2.77 -15.00
C PHE A 42 9.12 2.41 -15.97
N ASN A 43 9.42 1.72 -17.06
CA ASN A 43 8.41 1.27 -18.01
C ASN A 43 8.06 -0.20 -17.75
N PHE A 44 6.82 -0.45 -17.32
CA PHE A 44 6.27 -1.79 -17.18
C PHE A 44 5.25 -2.03 -18.30
N ASP A 45 5.62 -2.84 -19.30
CA ASP A 45 4.76 -3.22 -20.44
C ASP A 45 4.06 -2.02 -21.12
N GLY A 46 4.78 -0.91 -21.29
CA GLY A 46 4.26 0.32 -21.88
C GLY A 46 3.61 1.31 -20.89
N TYR A 47 3.50 0.94 -19.62
CA TYR A 47 2.95 1.80 -18.57
C TYR A 47 4.06 2.45 -17.74
N PRO A 48 4.07 3.79 -17.59
CA PRO A 48 5.01 4.46 -16.71
C PRO A 48 4.66 4.19 -15.24
N VAL A 49 5.64 3.67 -14.52
CA VAL A 49 5.58 3.40 -13.08
C VAL A 49 6.51 4.35 -12.36
N PHE A 50 5.94 5.18 -11.49
CA PHE A 50 6.72 6.04 -10.62
C PHE A 50 7.35 5.22 -9.48
N TYR A 51 8.57 5.54 -9.11
CA TYR A 51 9.19 5.06 -7.89
C TYR A 51 10.12 6.11 -7.28
N TYR A 52 10.08 6.23 -5.97
CA TYR A 52 11.06 6.99 -5.22
C TYR A 52 12.36 6.20 -5.16
N ASP A 53 13.48 6.90 -5.32
CA ASP A 53 14.81 6.31 -5.27
C ASP A 53 15.75 7.29 -4.53
N SER A 54 16.18 6.93 -3.32
CA SER A 54 17.01 7.79 -2.50
C SER A 54 18.36 8.14 -3.12
N SER A 55 18.83 7.35 -4.10
CA SER A 55 20.06 7.64 -4.85
C SER A 55 19.96 8.92 -5.70
N VAL A 56 18.76 9.42 -5.95
CA VAL A 56 18.55 10.72 -6.62
C VAL A 56 19.00 11.88 -5.74
N ARG A 57 18.86 11.74 -4.42
CA ARG A 57 19.28 12.76 -3.44
C ARG A 57 20.73 12.59 -3.01
N ASP A 58 21.15 11.35 -2.84
CA ASP A 58 22.47 11.00 -2.35
C ASP A 58 22.98 9.73 -3.04
N THR A 59 23.95 9.87 -3.93
CA THR A 59 24.54 8.75 -4.66
C THR A 59 25.23 7.73 -3.76
N SER A 60 25.63 8.10 -2.52
CA SER A 60 26.17 7.16 -1.54
C SER A 60 25.13 6.12 -1.07
N ALA A 61 23.84 6.38 -1.31
CA ALA A 61 22.77 5.41 -1.03
C ALA A 61 23.02 4.06 -1.72
N ASN A 62 23.62 4.05 -2.91
CA ASN A 62 23.90 2.81 -3.66
C ASN A 62 24.83 1.83 -2.92
N SER A 63 25.56 2.28 -1.91
CA SER A 63 26.41 1.41 -1.06
C SER A 63 25.69 0.85 0.17
N LYS A 64 24.46 1.30 0.44
CA LYS A 64 23.66 0.88 1.60
C LYS A 64 22.78 -0.33 1.25
N PRO A 65 22.37 -1.13 2.25
CA PRO A 65 21.37 -2.18 2.06
C PRO A 65 20.08 -1.59 1.47
N VAL A 66 19.47 -2.29 0.52
CA VAL A 66 18.22 -1.84 -0.09
C VAL A 66 17.04 -2.11 0.84
N LEU A 67 16.18 -1.11 1.01
CA LEU A 67 14.88 -1.22 1.66
C LEU A 67 13.77 -0.94 0.65
N LEU A 68 13.00 -1.98 0.32
CA LEU A 68 11.80 -1.88 -0.50
C LEU A 68 10.63 -1.44 0.38
N LEU A 69 10.05 -0.29 0.07
CA LEU A 69 8.92 0.31 0.79
C LEU A 69 7.62 0.07 0.02
N LEU A 70 6.70 -0.70 0.60
CA LEU A 70 5.46 -1.14 -0.04
C LEU A 70 4.25 -0.45 0.62
N HIS A 71 3.63 0.51 -0.10
CA HIS A 71 2.52 1.33 0.41
C HIS A 71 1.18 0.59 0.42
N GLY A 72 0.16 1.20 1.04
CA GLY A 72 -1.19 0.68 1.19
C GLY A 72 -2.21 1.21 0.18
N TYR A 73 -3.45 0.71 0.30
CA TYR A 73 -4.65 1.20 -0.39
C TYR A 73 -5.34 2.30 0.44
N PRO A 74 -5.82 3.37 -0.15
CA PRO A 74 -5.75 3.77 -1.56
C PRO A 74 -4.68 4.83 -1.83
N THR A 75 -3.61 4.84 -1.08
CA THR A 75 -2.59 5.88 -1.05
C THR A 75 -1.42 5.59 -2.02
N SER A 76 -0.19 5.96 -1.68
CA SER A 76 0.97 5.89 -2.56
C SER A 76 2.27 5.82 -1.77
N SER A 77 3.40 5.73 -2.46
CA SER A 77 4.73 5.80 -1.86
C SER A 77 5.00 7.07 -1.05
N LEU A 78 4.21 8.13 -1.24
CA LEU A 78 4.29 9.36 -0.43
C LEU A 78 4.04 9.11 1.06
N ASP A 79 3.36 8.03 1.44
CA ASP A 79 3.09 7.66 2.84
C ASP A 79 4.39 7.46 3.66
N TRP A 80 5.52 7.27 3.01
CA TRP A 80 6.82 7.07 3.66
C TRP A 80 7.58 8.37 3.95
N ILE A 81 7.02 9.53 3.57
CA ILE A 81 7.72 10.82 3.62
C ILE A 81 8.20 11.20 5.02
N ASP A 82 7.40 10.89 6.05
CA ASP A 82 7.71 11.27 7.44
C ASP A 82 8.74 10.32 8.10
N MET A 83 9.01 9.16 7.50
CA MET A 83 10.05 8.22 7.94
C MET A 83 11.31 8.27 7.08
N ARG A 84 11.25 8.88 5.91
CA ARG A 84 12.25 8.85 4.86
C ARG A 84 13.64 9.25 5.32
N ASP A 85 13.78 10.43 5.91
CA ASP A 85 15.09 11.02 6.20
C ASP A 85 15.90 10.16 7.18
N GLU A 86 15.25 9.55 8.18
CA GLU A 86 15.91 8.64 9.11
C GLU A 86 16.26 7.31 8.43
N LEU A 87 15.35 6.74 7.64
CA LEU A 87 15.60 5.49 6.91
C LEU A 87 16.75 5.64 5.92
N GLU A 88 16.88 6.78 5.24
CA GLU A 88 17.98 7.08 4.30
C GLU A 88 19.36 7.11 4.98
N THR A 89 19.43 7.34 6.29
CA THR A 89 20.72 7.27 6.99
C THR A 89 21.33 5.87 6.91
N LYS A 90 20.50 4.81 6.83
CA LYS A 90 20.89 3.41 6.93
C LYS A 90 20.62 2.57 5.67
N PHE A 91 19.67 2.97 4.83
CA PHE A 91 19.20 2.18 3.70
C PHE A 91 19.19 2.98 2.40
N HIS A 92 19.33 2.26 1.29
CA HIS A 92 18.93 2.72 -0.04
C HIS A 92 17.43 2.45 -0.20
N LEU A 93 16.62 3.50 -0.27
CA LEU A 93 15.16 3.37 -0.33
C LEU A 93 14.70 3.25 -1.77
N ILE A 94 13.87 2.24 -2.03
CA ILE A 94 13.11 2.06 -3.28
C ILE A 94 11.63 1.96 -2.89
N ALA A 95 10.81 2.94 -3.31
CA ALA A 95 9.40 2.97 -2.99
C ALA A 95 8.56 3.17 -4.28
N PRO A 96 8.11 2.08 -4.93
CA PRO A 96 7.27 2.18 -6.13
C PRO A 96 5.84 2.58 -5.77
N ASP A 97 5.22 3.40 -6.64
CA ASP A 97 3.77 3.48 -6.75
C ASP A 97 3.29 2.34 -7.63
N TYR A 98 2.39 1.48 -7.15
CA TYR A 98 1.86 0.39 -7.96
C TYR A 98 1.06 0.92 -9.16
N ILE A 99 0.90 0.11 -10.22
CA ILE A 99 -0.03 0.44 -11.30
C ILE A 99 -1.43 0.66 -10.70
N GLY A 100 -2.05 1.79 -11.01
CA GLY A 100 -3.32 2.21 -10.42
C GLY A 100 -3.21 3.18 -9.25
N TYR A 101 -2.01 3.43 -8.73
CA TYR A 101 -1.78 4.24 -7.52
C TYR A 101 -0.86 5.43 -7.80
N GLY A 102 -0.90 6.41 -6.91
CA GLY A 102 0.05 7.51 -6.85
C GLY A 102 0.24 8.24 -8.18
N LEU A 103 1.49 8.37 -8.58
CA LEU A 103 1.93 8.99 -9.84
C LEU A 103 2.10 7.97 -10.99
N SER A 104 1.93 6.67 -10.72
CA SER A 104 1.98 5.62 -11.73
C SER A 104 0.76 5.65 -12.65
N ALA A 105 0.89 4.98 -13.81
CA ALA A 105 -0.19 4.82 -14.78
C ALA A 105 -1.44 4.17 -14.14
N LYS A 106 -2.62 4.59 -14.62
CA LYS A 106 -3.92 4.08 -14.19
C LYS A 106 -4.75 3.66 -15.40
N PRO A 107 -4.37 2.58 -16.11
CA PRO A 107 -5.09 2.16 -17.31
C PRO A 107 -6.51 1.68 -16.99
N ILE A 108 -7.46 1.99 -17.86
CA ILE A 108 -8.89 1.65 -17.69
C ILE A 108 -9.14 0.13 -17.73
N SER A 109 -8.32 -0.60 -18.48
CA SER A 109 -8.40 -2.05 -18.64
C SER A 109 -7.04 -2.65 -18.27
N PHE A 110 -6.92 -3.06 -17.01
CA PHE A 110 -5.70 -3.64 -16.49
C PHE A 110 -6.02 -4.67 -15.40
N SER A 111 -5.18 -5.68 -15.27
CA SER A 111 -5.30 -6.67 -14.20
C SER A 111 -4.56 -6.16 -12.96
N TYR A 112 -5.28 -5.50 -12.06
CA TYR A 112 -4.73 -4.91 -10.84
C TYR A 112 -4.45 -5.94 -9.73
N THR A 113 -4.21 -7.20 -10.09
CA THR A 113 -3.97 -8.29 -9.13
C THR A 113 -2.67 -8.11 -8.36
N ILE A 114 -2.60 -8.68 -7.17
CA ILE A 114 -1.37 -8.72 -6.35
C ILE A 114 -0.22 -9.35 -7.14
N SER A 115 -0.48 -10.45 -7.85
CA SER A 115 0.54 -11.10 -8.68
C SER A 115 1.09 -10.17 -9.78
N THR A 116 0.24 -9.36 -10.41
CA THR A 116 0.68 -8.39 -11.43
C THR A 116 1.51 -7.27 -10.80
N GLN A 117 1.12 -6.77 -9.62
CA GLN A 117 1.91 -5.75 -8.91
C GLN A 117 3.29 -6.30 -8.50
N VAL A 118 3.35 -7.55 -8.03
CA VAL A 118 4.65 -8.18 -7.72
C VAL A 118 5.49 -8.35 -9.00
N ASN A 119 4.90 -8.78 -10.12
CA ASN A 119 5.63 -8.87 -11.40
C ASN A 119 6.22 -7.52 -11.82
N MET A 120 5.46 -6.43 -11.64
CA MET A 120 5.93 -5.07 -11.92
C MET A 120 7.11 -4.69 -11.01
N ILE A 121 7.02 -4.95 -9.69
CA ILE A 121 8.11 -4.66 -8.75
C ILE A 121 9.33 -5.52 -9.06
N GLU A 122 9.17 -6.79 -9.39
CA GLU A 122 10.27 -7.66 -9.80
C GLU A 122 11.00 -7.15 -11.05
N GLN A 123 10.26 -6.66 -12.05
CA GLN A 123 10.87 -6.07 -13.24
C GLN A 123 11.61 -4.77 -12.88
N LEU A 124 11.06 -3.94 -11.99
CA LEU A 124 11.76 -2.76 -11.47
C LEU A 124 13.07 -3.15 -10.77
N LEU A 125 13.04 -4.08 -9.81
CA LEU A 125 14.22 -4.54 -9.09
C LEU A 125 15.28 -5.10 -10.04
N ASN A 126 14.88 -5.89 -11.03
CA ASN A 126 15.79 -6.41 -12.07
C ASN A 126 16.43 -5.26 -12.89
N SER A 127 15.67 -4.24 -13.27
CA SER A 127 16.18 -3.09 -14.01
C SER A 127 17.20 -2.25 -13.22
N LEU A 128 17.11 -2.31 -11.89
CA LEU A 128 18.04 -1.68 -10.96
C LEU A 128 19.17 -2.59 -10.51
N ASN A 129 19.23 -3.84 -11.00
CA ASN A 129 20.18 -4.89 -10.57
C ASN A 129 20.13 -5.17 -9.07
N ILE A 130 18.92 -5.07 -8.46
CA ILE A 130 18.68 -5.36 -7.04
C ILE A 130 18.21 -6.81 -6.92
N ASN A 131 18.99 -7.64 -6.25
CA ASN A 131 18.68 -9.05 -5.97
C ASN A 131 18.58 -9.38 -4.47
N GLN A 132 18.95 -8.42 -3.61
CA GLN A 132 18.93 -8.56 -2.16
C GLN A 132 18.34 -7.30 -1.52
N PHE A 133 17.35 -7.46 -0.62
CA PHE A 133 16.66 -6.33 -0.01
C PHE A 133 15.92 -6.70 1.28
N HIS A 134 15.64 -5.68 2.08
CA HIS A 134 14.66 -5.70 3.17
C HIS A 134 13.31 -5.20 2.67
N ILE A 135 12.22 -5.55 3.34
CA ILE A 135 10.87 -5.06 3.05
C ILE A 135 10.30 -4.36 4.29
N LEU A 136 9.74 -3.17 4.09
CA LEU A 136 8.82 -2.52 5.01
C LEU A 136 7.52 -2.27 4.27
N ALA A 137 6.44 -2.86 4.74
CA ALA A 137 5.17 -2.92 4.04
C ALA A 137 4.03 -2.38 4.90
N HIS A 138 2.99 -1.85 4.26
CA HIS A 138 1.79 -1.34 4.90
C HIS A 138 0.52 -1.76 4.12
N ASP A 139 -0.52 -2.21 4.80
CA ASP A 139 -1.85 -2.59 4.29
C ASP A 139 -1.82 -3.54 3.07
N VAL A 140 -2.10 -3.07 1.85
CA VAL A 140 -1.98 -3.87 0.60
C VAL A 140 -0.52 -4.23 0.34
N GLY A 141 0.41 -3.37 0.75
CA GLY A 141 1.84 -3.67 0.71
C GLY A 141 2.19 -4.93 1.48
N ASP A 142 1.52 -5.20 2.61
CA ASP A 142 1.72 -6.45 3.37
C ASP A 142 1.28 -7.68 2.54
N THR A 143 0.20 -7.55 1.76
CA THR A 143 -0.23 -8.64 0.87
C THR A 143 0.75 -8.87 -0.28
N ILE A 144 1.32 -7.78 -0.82
CA ILE A 144 2.40 -7.86 -1.82
C ILE A 144 3.64 -8.52 -1.21
N ALA A 145 4.00 -8.16 0.02
CA ALA A 145 5.09 -8.80 0.75
C ALA A 145 4.83 -10.29 1.00
N GLN A 146 3.61 -10.69 1.36
CA GLN A 146 3.22 -12.11 1.49
C GLN A 146 3.41 -12.88 0.17
N GLU A 147 3.05 -12.27 -0.97
CA GLU A 147 3.30 -12.88 -2.29
C GLU A 147 4.81 -13.01 -2.59
N PHE A 148 5.62 -12.00 -2.25
CA PHE A 148 7.08 -12.11 -2.35
C PHE A 148 7.64 -13.24 -1.49
N LEU A 149 7.17 -13.38 -0.24
CA LEU A 149 7.58 -14.47 0.64
C LEU A 149 7.16 -15.84 0.09
N ALA A 150 5.96 -15.95 -0.50
CA ALA A 150 5.51 -17.18 -1.13
C ALA A 150 6.36 -17.54 -2.35
N ARG A 151 6.68 -16.59 -3.22
CA ARG A 151 7.60 -16.80 -4.35
C ARG A 151 9.02 -17.16 -3.89
N GLN A 152 9.46 -16.64 -2.76
CA GLN A 152 10.74 -17.02 -2.17
C GLN A 152 10.80 -18.50 -1.80
N ILE A 153 9.68 -19.11 -1.41
CA ILE A 153 9.59 -20.56 -1.18
C ILE A 153 9.59 -21.32 -2.51
N ASP A 154 8.86 -20.79 -3.52
CA ASP A 154 8.67 -21.47 -4.79
C ASP A 154 9.96 -21.51 -5.65
N ASP A 155 10.67 -20.39 -5.83
CA ASP A 155 11.79 -20.27 -6.77
C ASP A 155 13.07 -19.61 -6.26
N ARG A 156 13.02 -18.97 -5.10
CA ARG A 156 14.19 -18.31 -4.46
C ARG A 156 14.91 -17.30 -5.36
N LYS A 157 14.18 -16.58 -6.17
CA LYS A 157 14.71 -15.63 -7.15
C LYS A 157 15.51 -14.47 -6.52
N TYR A 158 15.09 -14.03 -5.33
CA TYR A 158 15.69 -12.92 -4.59
C TYR A 158 16.23 -13.39 -3.23
N ILE A 159 17.03 -12.54 -2.59
CA ILE A 159 17.44 -12.70 -1.19
C ILE A 159 16.67 -11.66 -0.37
N ILE A 160 15.54 -12.07 0.20
CA ILE A 160 14.80 -11.24 1.14
C ILE A 160 15.43 -11.40 2.52
N LEU A 161 15.98 -10.31 3.05
CA LEU A 161 16.74 -10.33 4.32
C LEU A 161 15.81 -10.26 5.53
N SER A 162 14.77 -9.46 5.44
CA SER A 162 13.75 -9.31 6.48
C SER A 162 12.48 -8.69 5.91
N THR A 163 11.34 -8.86 6.61
CA THR A 163 10.09 -8.18 6.29
C THR A 163 9.45 -7.64 7.55
N VAL A 164 9.08 -6.36 7.54
CA VAL A 164 8.29 -5.72 8.59
C VAL A 164 6.94 -5.32 8.02
N PHE A 165 5.88 -5.75 8.68
CA PHE A 165 4.48 -5.49 8.32
C PHE A 165 3.91 -4.38 9.21
N LEU A 166 3.08 -3.50 8.63
CA LEU A 166 2.35 -2.44 9.33
C LEU A 166 0.85 -2.54 9.02
N ASN A 167 0.02 -2.84 10.01
CA ASN A 167 -1.45 -2.80 9.92
C ASN A 167 -2.05 -3.36 8.63
N GLY A 168 -1.57 -4.50 8.14
CA GLY A 168 -2.06 -5.12 6.91
C GLY A 168 -3.12 -6.19 7.12
N GLY A 169 -3.81 -6.52 6.04
CA GLY A 169 -4.83 -7.58 6.03
C GLY A 169 -4.24 -8.97 5.85
N LEU A 170 -3.30 -9.37 6.70
CA LEU A 170 -2.55 -10.63 6.60
C LEU A 170 -3.44 -11.88 6.64
N PHE A 171 -4.56 -11.81 7.37
CA PHE A 171 -5.53 -12.88 7.53
C PHE A 171 -6.92 -12.41 7.08
N PRO A 172 -7.47 -12.93 5.98
CA PRO A 172 -8.79 -12.51 5.46
C PRO A 172 -9.91 -12.65 6.49
N GLU A 173 -9.84 -13.69 7.34
CA GLU A 173 -10.80 -13.96 8.40
C GLU A 173 -10.80 -12.93 9.54
N ALA A 174 -9.67 -12.25 9.75
CA ALA A 174 -9.53 -11.18 10.75
C ALA A 174 -9.76 -9.78 10.16
N HIS A 175 -9.71 -9.62 8.84
CA HIS A 175 -9.84 -8.33 8.18
C HIS A 175 -11.28 -7.80 8.21
N ARG A 176 -11.50 -6.58 8.74
CA ARG A 176 -12.82 -5.98 8.97
C ARG A 176 -13.11 -4.87 7.96
N ALA A 177 -13.28 -5.24 6.67
CA ALA A 177 -13.62 -4.27 5.63
C ALA A 177 -14.97 -3.56 5.92
N PHE A 178 -14.99 -2.23 5.77
CA PHE A 178 -16.22 -1.45 5.86
C PHE A 178 -17.25 -1.87 4.80
N ILE A 179 -18.54 -1.70 5.11
CA ILE A 179 -19.65 -2.02 4.19
C ILE A 179 -19.46 -1.30 2.85
N MET A 180 -19.05 -0.02 2.88
CA MET A 180 -18.78 0.76 1.66
C MET A 180 -17.69 0.12 0.79
N MET A 181 -16.61 -0.42 1.36
CA MET A 181 -15.58 -1.15 0.61
C MET A 181 -16.18 -2.41 -0.05
N LYS A 182 -17.03 -3.15 0.68
CA LYS A 182 -17.71 -4.33 0.15
C LYS A 182 -18.66 -4.00 -1.01
N LEU A 183 -19.33 -2.85 -0.97
CA LEU A 183 -20.19 -2.38 -2.06
C LEU A 183 -19.39 -1.87 -3.25
N LEU A 184 -18.32 -1.11 -3.00
CA LEU A 184 -17.46 -0.56 -4.06
C LEU A 184 -16.75 -1.64 -4.88
N LYS A 185 -16.47 -2.81 -4.31
CA LYS A 185 -15.83 -3.92 -5.06
C LYS A 185 -16.77 -4.64 -6.03
N THR A 186 -18.10 -4.45 -5.92
CA THR A 186 -19.06 -5.14 -6.80
C THR A 186 -19.03 -4.53 -8.21
N PRO A 187 -19.05 -5.32 -9.29
CA PRO A 187 -18.78 -4.82 -10.64
C PRO A 187 -19.69 -3.66 -11.08
N ILE A 188 -21.00 -3.78 -10.92
CA ILE A 188 -21.96 -2.76 -11.38
C ILE A 188 -22.17 -1.69 -10.30
N ILE A 189 -22.48 -2.10 -9.07
CA ILE A 189 -22.76 -1.18 -7.96
C ILE A 189 -21.53 -0.33 -7.65
N GLY A 190 -20.34 -0.92 -7.65
CA GLY A 190 -19.08 -0.22 -7.38
C GLY A 190 -18.80 0.89 -8.38
N VAL A 191 -19.01 0.64 -9.67
CA VAL A 191 -18.85 1.67 -10.72
C VAL A 191 -19.84 2.82 -10.54
N ILE A 192 -21.12 2.51 -10.27
CA ILE A 192 -22.15 3.52 -10.01
C ILE A 192 -21.80 4.34 -8.75
N LEU A 193 -21.47 3.67 -7.66
CA LEU A 193 -21.11 4.33 -6.40
C LEU A 193 -19.88 5.24 -6.58
N GLN A 194 -18.84 4.76 -7.25
CA GLN A 194 -17.64 5.57 -7.53
C GLN A 194 -17.98 6.82 -8.35
N ALA A 195 -18.94 6.72 -9.28
CA ALA A 195 -19.34 7.84 -10.11
C ALA A 195 -20.13 8.91 -9.33
N ILE A 196 -20.92 8.51 -8.32
CA ILE A 196 -21.80 9.43 -7.56
C ILE A 196 -21.19 9.91 -6.24
N ILE A 197 -20.31 9.12 -5.61
CA ILE A 197 -19.67 9.50 -4.34
C ILE A 197 -18.78 10.72 -4.55
N PRO A 198 -18.95 11.79 -3.77
CA PRO A 198 -18.07 12.96 -3.84
C PRO A 198 -16.64 12.60 -3.38
N ARG A 199 -15.62 13.25 -3.96
CA ARG A 199 -14.21 13.01 -3.60
C ARG A 199 -13.92 13.22 -2.09
N HIS A 200 -14.50 14.27 -1.50
CA HIS A 200 -14.34 14.54 -0.08
C HIS A 200 -14.90 13.41 0.81
N ALA A 201 -15.93 12.69 0.38
CA ALA A 201 -16.47 11.55 1.11
C ALA A 201 -15.50 10.35 1.08
N ILE A 202 -14.68 10.20 0.02
CA ILE A 202 -13.58 9.23 0.00
C ILE A 202 -12.51 9.62 1.03
N GLY A 203 -12.10 10.89 1.07
CA GLY A 203 -11.19 11.41 2.09
C GLY A 203 -11.70 11.20 3.51
N SER A 204 -12.97 11.51 3.76
CA SER A 204 -13.62 11.23 5.06
C SER A 204 -13.62 9.73 5.40
N GLY A 205 -13.77 8.86 4.38
CA GLY A 205 -13.68 7.41 4.54
C GLY A 205 -12.27 6.97 4.97
N ILE A 206 -11.23 7.55 4.37
CA ILE A 206 -9.83 7.34 4.76
C ILE A 206 -9.60 7.84 6.20
N ASN A 207 -10.12 9.02 6.56
CA ASN A 207 -9.92 9.57 7.90
C ASN A 207 -10.49 8.69 9.03
N ARG A 208 -11.49 7.86 8.74
CA ARG A 208 -12.12 6.96 9.72
C ARG A 208 -11.22 5.83 10.21
N VAL A 209 -10.13 5.54 9.51
CA VAL A 209 -9.18 4.50 9.92
C VAL A 209 -8.01 5.05 10.74
N PHE A 210 -7.84 6.38 10.77
CA PHE A 210 -6.90 7.03 11.68
C PHE A 210 -7.42 7.01 13.12
N GLY A 211 -6.53 7.03 14.08
CA GLY A 211 -6.88 7.22 15.49
C GLY A 211 -7.60 8.55 15.73
N SER A 212 -8.42 8.63 16.76
CA SER A 212 -9.23 9.83 17.02
C SER A 212 -8.40 11.09 17.27
N SER A 213 -7.19 10.96 17.80
CA SER A 213 -6.26 12.06 18.06
C SER A 213 -5.27 12.34 16.93
N THR A 214 -5.23 11.49 15.91
CA THR A 214 -4.30 11.56 14.77
C THR A 214 -5.02 11.78 13.44
N GLN A 215 -6.31 12.08 13.49
CA GLN A 215 -7.12 12.39 12.30
C GLN A 215 -6.49 13.51 11.47
N ARG A 216 -6.58 13.36 10.15
CA ARG A 216 -6.02 14.30 9.20
C ARG A 216 -6.92 15.48 8.95
N THR A 217 -6.31 16.63 8.72
CA THR A 217 -7.01 17.84 8.27
C THR A 217 -7.59 17.63 6.88
N GLN A 218 -8.59 18.44 6.50
CA GLN A 218 -9.16 18.38 5.15
C GLN A 218 -8.11 18.61 4.06
N GLN A 219 -7.13 19.46 4.30
CA GLN A 219 -6.04 19.72 3.36
C GLN A 219 -5.16 18.47 3.14
N GLU A 220 -4.82 17.73 4.20
CA GLU A 220 -4.06 16.47 4.09
C GLU A 220 -4.86 15.39 3.39
N LEU A 221 -6.18 15.30 3.66
CA LEU A 221 -7.07 14.37 2.97
C LEU A 221 -7.20 14.71 1.47
N ASP A 222 -7.26 16.00 1.13
CA ASP A 222 -7.25 16.46 -0.26
C ASP A 222 -5.92 16.12 -0.96
N GLU A 223 -4.80 16.22 -0.26
CA GLU A 223 -3.49 15.81 -0.75
C GLU A 223 -3.46 14.30 -1.03
N MET A 224 -3.83 13.46 -0.08
CA MET A 224 -3.87 11.99 -0.24
C MET A 224 -4.81 11.57 -1.38
N THR A 225 -6.01 12.12 -1.43
CA THR A 225 -7.00 11.77 -2.45
C THR A 225 -6.68 12.36 -3.83
N SER A 226 -5.90 13.45 -3.91
CA SER A 226 -5.50 14.02 -5.20
C SER A 226 -4.71 13.01 -6.05
N LEU A 227 -3.82 12.24 -5.44
CA LEU A 227 -3.04 11.20 -6.11
C LEU A 227 -3.92 10.03 -6.56
N LEU A 228 -4.91 9.62 -5.76
CA LEU A 228 -5.86 8.58 -6.13
C LEU A 228 -6.65 8.95 -7.41
N PHE A 229 -7.08 10.21 -7.51
CA PHE A 229 -7.89 10.68 -8.62
C PHE A 229 -7.11 11.26 -9.81
N PHE A 230 -5.80 11.40 -9.68
CA PHE A 230 -4.96 11.91 -10.76
C PHE A 230 -4.92 10.94 -11.94
N ASN A 231 -5.41 11.38 -13.10
CA ASN A 231 -5.54 10.56 -14.33
C ASN A 231 -6.31 9.23 -14.11
N ALA A 232 -7.18 9.17 -13.11
CA ALA A 232 -7.90 7.96 -12.75
C ALA A 232 -9.09 7.71 -13.69
N PRO A 233 -9.25 6.47 -14.20
CA PRO A 233 -10.47 6.07 -14.90
C PRO A 233 -11.66 5.98 -13.94
N TYR A 234 -12.87 6.01 -14.51
CA TYR A 234 -14.12 6.03 -13.74
C TYR A 234 -14.38 4.78 -12.88
N ASN A 235 -13.67 3.68 -13.14
CA ASN A 235 -13.85 2.39 -12.47
C ASN A 235 -12.64 1.99 -11.61
N LEU A 236 -11.67 2.90 -11.39
CA LEU A 236 -10.40 2.56 -10.73
C LEU A 236 -10.60 1.99 -9.33
N ILE A 237 -11.36 2.67 -8.47
CA ILE A 237 -11.54 2.26 -7.07
C ILE A 237 -12.14 0.86 -7.00
N GLN A 238 -13.10 0.56 -7.87
CA GLN A 238 -13.71 -0.76 -7.96
C GLN A 238 -12.68 -1.84 -8.34
N GLN A 239 -11.82 -1.55 -9.33
CA GLN A 239 -10.80 -2.49 -9.80
C GLN A 239 -9.69 -2.71 -8.77
N LEU A 240 -9.24 -1.65 -8.09
CA LEU A 240 -8.18 -1.75 -7.09
C LEU A 240 -8.56 -2.64 -5.90
N GLN A 241 -9.85 -2.86 -5.63
CA GLN A 241 -10.29 -3.69 -4.51
C GLN A 241 -10.27 -5.22 -4.80
N CYS A 242 -9.71 -5.65 -5.94
CA CYS A 242 -9.55 -7.08 -6.27
C CYS A 242 -8.73 -7.83 -5.20
N TYR A 243 -7.78 -7.16 -4.52
CA TYR A 243 -6.97 -7.75 -3.46
C TYR A 243 -7.78 -8.40 -2.34
N LEU A 244 -9.01 -7.92 -2.06
CA LEU A 244 -9.88 -8.52 -1.04
C LEU A 244 -10.30 -9.94 -1.39
N ASN A 245 -10.50 -10.22 -2.68
CA ASN A 245 -10.82 -11.58 -3.15
C ASN A 245 -9.56 -12.44 -3.21
N GLU A 246 -8.42 -11.85 -3.61
CA GLU A 246 -7.15 -12.56 -3.69
C GLU A 246 -6.63 -12.97 -2.31
N ARG A 247 -6.81 -12.13 -1.28
CA ARG A 247 -6.50 -12.49 0.12
C ARG A 247 -7.25 -13.75 0.55
N ALA A 248 -8.54 -13.87 0.21
CA ALA A 248 -9.33 -15.05 0.53
C ALA A 248 -8.88 -16.29 -0.28
N ALA A 249 -8.62 -16.10 -1.59
CA ALA A 249 -8.24 -17.20 -2.48
C ALA A 249 -6.83 -17.74 -2.19
N ASN A 250 -5.89 -16.90 -1.76
CA ASN A 250 -4.48 -17.27 -1.54
C ASN A 250 -4.13 -17.38 -0.03
N ARG A 251 -5.11 -17.35 0.85
CA ARG A 251 -4.91 -17.32 2.31
C ARG A 251 -3.90 -18.36 2.78
N ASP A 252 -4.08 -19.62 2.42
CA ASP A 252 -3.23 -20.69 2.93
C ASP A 252 -1.82 -20.63 2.35
N ARG A 253 -1.67 -20.30 1.06
CA ARG A 253 -0.37 -20.12 0.43
C ARG A 253 0.44 -19.00 1.09
N TRP A 254 -0.19 -17.85 1.31
CA TRP A 254 0.49 -16.69 1.88
C TRP A 254 0.79 -16.83 3.38
N VAL A 255 -0.14 -17.37 4.15
CA VAL A 255 0.06 -17.60 5.59
C VAL A 255 1.10 -18.70 5.83
N ASN A 256 1.05 -19.79 5.05
CA ASN A 256 2.07 -20.83 5.15
C ASN A 256 3.46 -20.33 4.78
N ALA A 257 3.57 -19.45 3.78
CA ALA A 257 4.85 -18.85 3.40
C ALA A 257 5.49 -18.06 4.55
N ILE A 258 4.72 -17.30 5.34
CA ILE A 258 5.22 -16.57 6.53
C ILE A 258 5.90 -17.55 7.52
N ASN A 259 5.28 -18.70 7.79
CA ASN A 259 5.85 -19.70 8.69
C ASN A 259 7.07 -20.41 8.07
N GLN A 260 7.01 -20.75 6.79
CA GLN A 260 8.06 -21.50 6.09
C GLN A 260 9.34 -20.68 5.92
N VAL A 261 9.25 -19.37 5.60
CA VAL A 261 10.46 -18.53 5.44
C VAL A 261 11.23 -18.33 6.73
N GLN A 262 10.56 -18.37 7.88
CA GLN A 262 11.22 -18.32 9.20
C GLN A 262 11.93 -19.64 9.54
N ALA A 263 11.48 -20.76 8.99
CA ALA A 263 11.99 -22.09 9.26
C ALA A 263 13.03 -22.55 8.22
N LEU A 264 13.44 -21.70 7.28
CA LEU A 264 14.47 -22.05 6.30
C LEU A 264 15.80 -22.38 7.00
N GLU A 265 16.41 -23.52 6.64
CA GLU A 265 17.70 -23.95 7.20
C GLU A 265 18.85 -22.98 6.85
N LYS A 266 18.78 -22.39 5.65
CA LYS A 266 19.73 -21.39 5.19
C LYS A 266 19.02 -20.06 4.97
N ASN A 267 19.54 -19.01 5.60
CA ASN A 267 19.01 -17.65 5.50
C ASN A 267 17.52 -17.56 5.89
N PRO A 268 17.14 -17.92 7.13
CA PRO A 268 15.78 -17.71 7.60
C PRO A 268 15.44 -16.22 7.53
N ILE A 269 14.25 -15.91 7.01
CA ILE A 269 13.78 -14.52 6.88
C ILE A 269 13.19 -14.10 8.23
N ARG A 270 13.72 -13.05 8.83
CA ARG A 270 13.17 -12.45 10.04
C ARG A 270 11.94 -11.63 9.70
N LEU A 271 10.89 -11.79 10.48
CA LEU A 271 9.61 -11.10 10.29
C LEU A 271 9.20 -10.37 11.58
N ARG A 272 8.61 -9.18 11.44
CA ARG A 272 8.01 -8.41 12.54
C ARG A 272 6.69 -7.79 12.09
N LEU A 273 5.69 -7.77 12.97
CA LEU A 273 4.47 -6.98 12.81
C LEU A 273 4.49 -5.83 13.82
N ILE A 274 4.38 -4.58 13.33
CA ILE A 274 4.18 -3.38 14.14
C ILE A 274 2.74 -2.94 13.91
N ASP A 275 1.96 -2.83 14.99
CA ASP A 275 0.51 -2.64 14.89
C ASP A 275 0.05 -1.38 15.64
N GLY A 276 -0.76 -0.55 14.95
CA GLY A 276 -1.56 0.51 15.53
C GLY A 276 -2.91 -0.08 16.00
N PRO A 277 -3.11 -0.25 17.31
CA PRO A 277 -4.22 -1.07 17.84
C PRO A 277 -5.60 -0.47 17.65
N CYS A 278 -5.70 0.85 17.40
CA CYS A 278 -6.97 1.56 17.18
C CYS A 278 -7.52 1.38 15.76
N ASP A 279 -6.78 0.76 14.85
CA ASP A 279 -7.23 0.49 13.49
C ASP A 279 -8.49 -0.40 13.48
N PRO A 280 -9.62 0.10 12.94
CA PRO A 280 -10.86 -0.67 12.89
C PRO A 280 -10.83 -1.82 11.87
N ILE A 281 -9.88 -1.79 10.91
CA ILE A 281 -9.78 -2.76 9.80
C ILE A 281 -8.84 -3.91 10.12
N SER A 282 -7.62 -3.60 10.56
CA SER A 282 -6.53 -4.57 10.77
C SER A 282 -5.63 -4.23 11.97
N GLY A 283 -6.22 -3.71 13.06
CA GLY A 283 -5.49 -3.36 14.28
C GLY A 283 -5.31 -4.55 15.23
N LYS A 284 -5.49 -4.30 16.54
CA LYS A 284 -5.22 -5.30 17.59
C LYS A 284 -5.75 -6.71 17.31
N HIS A 285 -6.93 -6.84 16.72
CA HIS A 285 -7.52 -8.15 16.37
C HIS A 285 -6.73 -8.88 15.28
N MET A 286 -6.05 -8.17 14.39
CA MET A 286 -5.12 -8.73 13.40
C MET A 286 -3.82 -9.17 14.07
N LEU A 287 -3.26 -8.35 14.96
CA LEU A 287 -2.10 -8.71 15.76
C LEU A 287 -2.36 -9.95 16.62
N ASP A 288 -3.52 -10.03 17.28
CA ASP A 288 -3.89 -11.19 18.08
C ASP A 288 -3.95 -12.46 17.21
N ARG A 289 -4.54 -12.34 16.00
CA ARG A 289 -4.58 -13.44 15.02
C ARG A 289 -3.18 -13.82 14.52
N TYR A 290 -2.30 -12.84 14.29
CA TYR A 290 -0.90 -13.09 13.92
C TYR A 290 -0.20 -13.94 14.99
N ARG A 291 -0.37 -13.61 16.26
CA ARG A 291 0.20 -14.36 17.39
C ARG A 291 -0.34 -15.79 17.53
N GLU A 292 -1.57 -16.01 17.11
CA GLU A 292 -2.18 -17.36 17.14
C GLU A 292 -1.69 -18.25 16.00
N VAL A 293 -1.45 -17.70 14.82
CA VAL A 293 -1.22 -18.46 13.58
C VAL A 293 0.27 -18.59 13.24
N ILE A 294 1.05 -17.56 13.57
CA ILE A 294 2.48 -17.54 13.24
C ILE A 294 3.29 -18.23 14.35
N HIS A 295 4.17 -19.14 13.94
CA HIS A 295 4.89 -20.01 14.88
C HIS A 295 5.88 -19.24 15.78
N ASN A 296 6.58 -18.23 15.23
CA ASN A 296 7.52 -17.39 15.97
C ASN A 296 7.15 -15.90 15.77
N PRO A 297 6.04 -15.44 16.42
CA PRO A 297 5.53 -14.11 16.19
C PRO A 297 6.36 -13.04 16.89
N ASP A 298 7.13 -12.24 16.13
CA ASP A 298 7.75 -11.01 16.62
C ASP A 298 6.79 -9.85 16.36
N THR A 299 6.33 -9.19 17.42
CA THR A 299 5.30 -8.16 17.33
C THR A 299 5.60 -6.97 18.23
N CYS A 300 5.32 -5.76 17.73
CA CYS A 300 5.31 -4.54 18.50
C CYS A 300 3.93 -3.89 18.45
N LEU A 301 3.47 -3.40 19.58
CA LEU A 301 2.21 -2.67 19.69
C LEU A 301 2.52 -1.20 19.96
N LEU A 302 2.00 -0.32 19.11
CA LEU A 302 2.07 1.13 19.30
C LEU A 302 1.08 1.59 20.37
N GLN A 303 1.03 2.88 20.65
CA GLN A 303 0.11 3.45 21.62
C GLN A 303 -1.35 3.20 21.22
N SER A 304 -2.24 3.09 22.20
CA SER A 304 -3.62 2.65 22.03
C SER A 304 -4.48 3.54 21.12
N HIS A 305 -4.05 4.77 20.84
CA HIS A 305 -4.75 5.71 19.98
C HIS A 305 -4.26 5.71 18.51
N ILE A 306 -3.21 4.95 18.19
CA ILE A 306 -2.67 4.84 16.82
C ILE A 306 -3.57 3.92 16.00
N GLY A 307 -3.95 4.38 14.81
CA GLY A 307 -4.84 3.69 13.88
C GLY A 307 -4.10 2.95 12.78
N HIS A 308 -4.66 3.04 11.57
CA HIS A 308 -4.28 2.23 10.41
C HIS A 308 -2.94 2.63 9.76
N TYR A 309 -2.49 3.87 9.94
CA TYR A 309 -1.29 4.41 9.30
C TYR A 309 -0.15 4.67 10.31
N PRO A 310 0.49 3.65 10.90
CA PRO A 310 1.58 3.83 11.87
C PRO A 310 2.69 4.74 11.37
N ASN A 311 3.04 4.61 10.09
CA ASN A 311 4.06 5.39 9.39
C ASN A 311 3.72 6.89 9.27
N LEU A 312 2.45 7.26 9.41
CA LEU A 312 1.98 8.66 9.38
C LEU A 312 1.52 9.14 10.76
N GLU A 313 0.95 8.26 11.59
CA GLU A 313 0.35 8.63 12.88
C GLU A 313 1.39 8.69 14.00
N ASP A 314 2.37 7.77 13.97
CA ASP A 314 3.46 7.71 14.95
C ASP A 314 4.77 7.26 14.26
N PRO A 315 5.29 8.06 13.31
CA PRO A 315 6.48 7.70 12.56
C PRO A 315 7.71 7.47 13.45
N GLN A 316 7.82 8.18 14.59
CA GLN A 316 8.96 8.08 15.50
C GLN A 316 9.03 6.71 16.19
N ASN A 317 7.92 6.23 16.78
CA ASN A 317 7.91 4.92 17.42
C ASN A 317 7.90 3.78 16.39
N THR A 318 7.27 3.98 15.24
CA THR A 318 7.34 3.03 14.11
C THR A 318 8.77 2.85 13.63
N LEU A 319 9.50 3.95 13.41
CA LEU A 319 10.94 3.94 13.11
C LEU A 319 11.75 3.26 14.20
N LYS A 320 11.52 3.61 15.46
CA LYS A 320 12.22 2.99 16.60
C LYS A 320 12.09 1.48 16.55
N TYR A 321 10.87 0.94 16.47
CA TYR A 321 10.65 -0.52 16.41
C TYR A 321 11.24 -1.16 15.16
N PHE A 322 11.18 -0.46 14.02
CA PHE A 322 11.81 -0.91 12.78
C PHE A 322 13.34 -0.96 12.91
N LEU A 323 13.97 0.09 13.42
CA LEU A 323 15.42 0.17 13.56
C LEU A 323 15.97 -0.77 14.64
N ASP A 324 15.24 -0.94 15.76
CA ASP A 324 15.58 -1.93 16.80
C ASP A 324 15.59 -3.36 16.23
N PHE A 325 14.66 -3.67 15.34
CA PHE A 325 14.63 -4.97 14.65
C PHE A 325 15.87 -5.18 13.76
N HIS A 326 16.41 -4.10 13.18
CA HIS A 326 17.58 -4.14 12.31
C HIS A 326 18.91 -3.92 13.04
N SER A 327 18.91 -3.51 14.31
CA SER A 327 20.14 -3.24 15.07
C SER A 327 21.05 -4.48 15.24
N ASN A 328 20.48 -5.68 15.14
CA ASN A 328 21.18 -6.96 15.28
C ASN A 328 21.47 -7.62 13.91
N LEU A 329 21.36 -6.89 12.81
CA LEU A 329 21.63 -7.36 11.45
C LEU A 329 23.03 -6.94 10.94
N SER A 330 23.94 -6.60 11.84
CA SER A 330 25.36 -6.30 11.54
C SER A 330 26.19 -7.57 11.35
#